data_422013be0225d3a90dd489a230296cc7
#
_entry.id   422013be0225d3a90dd489a230296cc7
#
_cell.length_a   1.000
_cell.length_b   1.000
_cell.length_c   1.000
_cell.angle_alpha   90.00
_cell.angle_beta   90.00
_cell.angle_gamma   90.00
#
_symmetry.space_group_name_H-M   'P 1'
#
loop_
_entity.id
_entity.type
_entity.pdbx_description
1 polymer ?
#
loop_
_entity_poly.entity_id
_entity_poly.type
_entity_poly.pdbx_seq_one_letter_code
_entity_poly.pdbx_strand_id
1 'polypeptide(L)'
;MDRLQEKTTAPYPPVGADGGQSLSQKPNQSIAEGVTEHKPPERDLEEILRQISRVNDPAYLPTVSMNDLYEQVYPGRPPVVDGLLYAGTYLFVGAPKVGKSFLMAQLAYHVSMGLSLWGYEVRQGTVLYLALEDNHRRLQERLYRMFGVESTGNLFFAIGAKQLGGGLEEQLKGFVREHTDTRLIIIDTLQKIREAGAEKYSYANDYEVITKLKRFADISGVCLLVVHHTRKQQADDKFDMISGTNGLLGAADGAFLLQKERRADNAATLDSYDYRYCYIYACLLYTSPSPRDRS
;
A
#
# COMPACT_ATOMS: atom_id res chain seq x y z
N MET A 1 -40.98 -29.06 7.18
CA MET A 1 -40.53 -30.18 6.35
C MET A 1 -39.73 -29.55 5.22
N ASP A 2 -38.40 -29.59 5.05
CA ASP A 2 -37.40 -30.54 5.47
C ASP A 2 -36.02 -29.89 5.51
N ARG A 3 -35.28 -30.22 6.53
CA ARG A 3 -33.86 -30.55 6.68
C ARG A 3 -32.81 -29.64 6.09
N LEU A 4 -32.29 -28.80 6.97
CA LEU A 4 -30.92 -28.31 6.97
C LEU A 4 -29.95 -29.47 7.28
N GLN A 5 -28.97 -29.70 6.41
CA GLN A 5 -27.84 -30.58 6.71
C GLN A 5 -26.68 -29.76 7.27
N GLU A 6 -26.40 -29.97 8.54
CA GLU A 6 -25.18 -29.56 9.21
C GLU A 6 -23.98 -30.32 8.63
N LYS A 7 -22.93 -29.62 8.23
CA LYS A 7 -21.61 -30.21 8.00
C LYS A 7 -20.73 -29.97 9.23
N THR A 8 -20.53 -31.05 9.94
CA THR A 8 -19.64 -31.21 11.09
C THR A 8 -18.18 -30.96 10.71
N THR A 9 -17.52 -30.07 11.44
CA THR A 9 -16.06 -29.89 11.45
C THR A 9 -15.45 -30.91 12.42
N ALA A 10 -14.43 -31.63 11.97
CA ALA A 10 -13.66 -32.58 12.79
C ALA A 10 -12.67 -31.83 13.71
N PRO A 11 -12.45 -32.27 14.95
CA PRO A 11 -11.53 -31.67 15.90
C PRO A 11 -10.09 -32.21 15.76
N TYR A 12 -9.12 -31.34 16.00
CA TYR A 12 -7.70 -31.65 16.14
C TYR A 12 -7.47 -32.50 17.41
N PRO A 13 -6.50 -33.45 17.40
CA PRO A 13 -6.16 -34.25 18.56
C PRO A 13 -5.31 -33.47 19.58
N PRO A 14 -5.40 -33.79 20.89
CA PRO A 14 -4.66 -33.14 21.94
C PRO A 14 -3.21 -33.63 22.03
N VAL A 15 -2.30 -32.72 22.39
CA VAL A 15 -0.89 -32.95 22.71
C VAL A 15 -0.86 -33.62 24.09
N GLY A 16 -0.33 -34.85 24.17
CA GLY A 16 -0.14 -35.57 25.42
C GLY A 16 1.07 -35.05 26.20
N ALA A 17 0.86 -34.76 27.48
CA ALA A 17 1.89 -34.67 28.49
C ALA A 17 2.19 -36.08 28.99
N ASP A 18 3.45 -36.48 29.06
CA ASP A 18 4.01 -37.24 30.15
C ASP A 18 5.50 -37.55 29.99
N GLY A 19 6.19 -37.57 31.14
CA GLY A 19 7.31 -38.43 31.37
C GLY A 19 8.63 -37.76 31.72
N GLY A 20 8.75 -37.22 32.93
CA GLY A 20 10.07 -36.93 33.51
C GLY A 20 10.85 -38.20 33.77
N GLN A 21 12.11 -38.25 33.35
CA GLN A 21 13.12 -39.12 33.92
C GLN A 21 14.44 -38.39 34.04
N SER A 22 14.87 -38.23 35.27
CA SER A 22 16.21 -37.80 35.73
C SER A 22 17.21 -38.91 35.37
N LEU A 23 18.32 -38.52 34.73
CA LEU A 23 19.55 -39.34 34.71
C LEU A 23 20.79 -38.44 34.64
N SER A 24 21.46 -38.45 35.78
CA SER A 24 22.91 -38.43 36.06
C SER A 24 23.88 -37.80 35.07
N GLN A 25 24.61 -36.85 35.59
CA GLN A 25 25.86 -36.28 35.09
C GLN A 25 26.93 -37.35 34.80
N LYS A 26 27.59 -37.23 33.67
CA LYS A 26 28.97 -37.68 33.43
C LYS A 26 29.75 -36.61 32.69
N PRO A 27 31.10 -36.53 32.92
CA PRO A 27 31.84 -35.32 32.66
C PRO A 27 32.42 -35.18 31.28
N ASN A 28 32.64 -33.95 30.91
CA ASN A 28 33.52 -33.40 29.86
C ASN A 28 34.43 -34.37 29.11
N GLN A 29 34.17 -34.45 27.81
CA GLN A 29 35.27 -34.61 26.85
C GLN A 29 35.19 -33.47 25.85
N SER A 30 36.26 -32.67 25.85
CA SER A 30 36.55 -31.61 24.92
C SER A 30 36.59 -32.16 23.50
N ILE A 31 35.67 -31.72 22.64
CA ILE A 31 35.80 -31.85 21.20
C ILE A 31 36.00 -30.43 20.66
N ALA A 32 37.24 -30.01 20.62
CA ALA A 32 37.70 -28.95 19.73
C ALA A 32 37.81 -29.56 18.34
N GLU A 33 36.77 -29.46 17.52
CA GLU A 33 36.84 -29.75 16.09
C GLU A 33 36.14 -28.63 15.31
N GLY A 34 36.97 -27.81 14.65
CA GLY A 34 36.74 -27.35 13.29
C GLY A 34 35.49 -26.50 13.09
N VAL A 35 35.45 -25.26 13.65
CA VAL A 35 34.72 -24.19 12.99
C VAL A 35 35.48 -23.93 11.70
N THR A 36 35.09 -24.59 10.62
CA THR A 36 35.47 -24.14 9.28
C THR A 36 34.75 -22.81 9.08
N GLU A 37 35.48 -21.71 9.27
CA GLU A 37 35.08 -20.40 8.74
C GLU A 37 34.76 -20.59 7.26
N HIS A 38 33.47 -20.62 6.91
CA HIS A 38 33.05 -20.42 5.54
C HIS A 38 33.37 -18.96 5.19
N LYS A 39 34.66 -18.77 4.77
CA LYS A 39 35.06 -17.53 4.11
C LYS A 39 34.15 -17.41 2.88
N PRO A 40 33.36 -16.35 2.73
CA PRO A 40 32.55 -16.16 1.54
C PRO A 40 33.53 -16.21 0.35
N PRO A 41 33.16 -16.83 -0.78
CA PRO A 41 34.05 -16.95 -1.93
C PRO A 41 34.54 -15.54 -2.27
N GLU A 42 35.86 -15.37 -2.29
CA GLU A 42 36.51 -14.16 -2.78
C GLU A 42 36.02 -13.98 -4.21
N ARG A 43 35.02 -13.11 -4.39
CA ARG A 43 34.56 -12.71 -5.73
C ARG A 43 35.79 -12.12 -6.40
N ASP A 44 36.20 -12.75 -7.47
CA ASP A 44 37.38 -12.36 -8.22
C ASP A 44 37.19 -10.86 -8.58
N LEU A 45 38.11 -10.03 -8.14
CA LEU A 45 38.10 -8.58 -8.37
C LEU A 45 37.99 -8.28 -9.88
N GLU A 46 38.57 -9.13 -10.71
CA GLU A 46 38.46 -9.03 -12.16
C GLU A 46 37.05 -9.26 -12.66
N GLU A 47 36.31 -10.19 -12.06
CA GLU A 47 34.91 -10.45 -12.43
C GLU A 47 33.99 -9.29 -12.03
N ILE A 48 34.22 -8.72 -10.86
CA ILE A 48 33.50 -7.50 -10.41
C ILE A 48 33.80 -6.33 -11.35
N LEU A 49 35.05 -6.11 -11.71
CA LEU A 49 35.45 -5.05 -12.65
C LEU A 49 34.86 -5.27 -14.05
N ARG A 50 34.83 -6.53 -14.53
CA ARG A 50 34.16 -6.86 -15.80
C ARG A 50 32.67 -6.61 -15.75
N GLN A 51 31.97 -6.93 -14.64
CA GLN A 51 30.56 -6.65 -14.47
C GLN A 51 30.29 -5.15 -14.44
N ILE A 52 31.09 -4.36 -13.72
CA ILE A 52 30.98 -2.89 -13.68
C ILE A 52 31.22 -2.29 -15.07
N SER A 53 32.24 -2.75 -15.78
CA SER A 53 32.52 -2.29 -17.15
C SER A 53 31.38 -2.60 -18.11
N ARG A 54 30.77 -3.79 -17.97
CA ARG A 54 29.65 -4.22 -18.80
C ARG A 54 28.38 -3.42 -18.53
N VAL A 55 28.10 -3.08 -17.25
CA VAL A 55 26.93 -2.24 -16.87
C VAL A 55 27.09 -0.80 -17.37
N ASN A 56 28.33 -0.31 -17.50
CA ASN A 56 28.62 1.03 -18.01
C ASN A 56 28.66 1.13 -19.54
N ASP A 57 28.60 0.02 -20.25
CA ASP A 57 28.52 -0.01 -21.71
C ASP A 57 27.12 0.41 -22.17
N PRO A 58 26.96 1.51 -22.93
CA PRO A 58 25.67 1.94 -23.44
C PRO A 58 24.95 0.92 -24.34
N ALA A 59 25.70 -0.03 -24.92
CA ALA A 59 25.15 -1.10 -25.75
C ALA A 59 24.73 -2.33 -24.93
N TYR A 60 25.02 -2.37 -23.63
CA TYR A 60 24.67 -3.51 -22.78
C TYR A 60 23.21 -3.46 -22.33
N LEU A 61 22.44 -4.45 -22.76
CA LEU A 61 21.08 -4.68 -22.25
C LEU A 61 21.13 -5.71 -21.11
N PRO A 62 20.86 -5.33 -19.86
CA PRO A 62 20.79 -6.29 -18.75
C PRO A 62 19.60 -7.22 -18.94
N THR A 63 19.89 -8.49 -19.15
CA THR A 63 18.89 -9.54 -19.36
C THR A 63 19.05 -10.64 -18.32
N VAL A 64 17.93 -11.26 -17.96
CA VAL A 64 17.88 -12.45 -17.09
C VAL A 64 17.21 -13.55 -17.88
N SER A 65 17.74 -14.77 -17.84
CA SER A 65 17.11 -15.91 -18.49
C SER A 65 15.86 -16.36 -17.71
N MET A 66 14.95 -17.08 -18.38
CA MET A 66 13.77 -17.65 -17.73
C MET A 66 14.16 -18.64 -16.61
N ASN A 67 15.23 -19.41 -16.81
CA ASN A 67 15.72 -20.33 -15.79
C ASN A 67 16.19 -19.57 -14.54
N ASP A 68 17.01 -18.52 -14.73
CA ASP A 68 17.51 -17.71 -13.60
C ASP A 68 16.34 -17.04 -12.86
N LEU A 69 15.30 -16.60 -13.59
CA LEU A 69 14.08 -16.03 -12.99
C LEU A 69 13.33 -17.04 -12.11
N TYR A 70 13.27 -18.31 -12.51
CA TYR A 70 12.61 -19.35 -11.74
C TYR A 70 13.42 -19.82 -10.53
N GLU A 71 14.75 -19.74 -10.61
CA GLU A 71 15.65 -20.08 -9.50
C GLU A 71 15.73 -18.95 -8.46
N GLN A 72 15.44 -17.71 -8.85
CA GLN A 72 15.46 -16.57 -7.93
C GLN A 72 14.23 -16.56 -7.04
N VAL A 73 14.46 -16.51 -5.73
CA VAL A 73 13.40 -16.28 -4.75
C VAL A 73 13.16 -14.78 -4.62
N TYR A 74 12.11 -14.27 -5.25
CA TYR A 74 11.67 -12.90 -5.03
C TYR A 74 10.81 -12.85 -3.76
N PRO A 75 11.14 -12.00 -2.79
CA PRO A 75 10.30 -11.84 -1.62
C PRO A 75 8.92 -11.35 -2.04
N GLY A 76 7.87 -12.07 -1.61
CA GLY A 76 6.49 -11.66 -1.86
C GLY A 76 6.24 -10.27 -1.30
N ARG A 77 5.45 -9.45 -2.00
CA ARG A 77 5.01 -8.15 -1.49
C ARG A 77 3.93 -8.40 -0.42
N PRO A 78 4.21 -8.16 0.87
CA PRO A 78 3.20 -8.40 1.90
C PRO A 78 2.03 -7.43 1.72
N PRO A 79 0.78 -7.88 1.95
CA PRO A 79 -0.36 -7.00 1.90
C PRO A 79 -0.27 -5.92 2.99
N VAL A 80 -0.80 -4.74 2.71
CA VAL A 80 -1.09 -3.70 3.69
C VAL A 80 -2.48 -3.92 4.27
N VAL A 81 -3.44 -4.21 3.38
CA VAL A 81 -4.77 -4.73 3.70
C VAL A 81 -4.94 -6.00 2.87
N ASP A 82 -5.08 -7.15 3.52
CA ASP A 82 -5.09 -8.44 2.84
C ASP A 82 -6.22 -8.54 1.83
N GLY A 83 -5.93 -9.10 0.65
CA GLY A 83 -6.90 -9.18 -0.45
C GLY A 83 -7.29 -7.83 -1.10
N LEU A 84 -6.81 -6.68 -0.58
CA LEU A 84 -7.22 -5.35 -1.07
C LEU A 84 -6.06 -4.45 -1.48
N LEU A 85 -5.04 -4.27 -0.63
CA LEU A 85 -3.93 -3.35 -0.88
C LEU A 85 -2.59 -4.03 -0.61
N TYR A 86 -1.69 -3.90 -1.58
CA TYR A 86 -0.31 -4.42 -1.52
C TYR A 86 0.68 -3.28 -1.75
N ALA A 87 1.97 -3.55 -1.57
CA ALA A 87 2.99 -2.60 -2.00
C ALA A 87 2.86 -2.31 -3.51
N GLY A 88 2.89 -1.04 -3.90
CA GLY A 88 2.66 -0.57 -5.27
C GLY A 88 1.95 0.77 -5.28
N THR A 89 1.55 1.25 -6.44
CA THR A 89 0.91 2.56 -6.61
C THR A 89 -0.53 2.41 -7.09
N TYR A 90 -1.46 2.92 -6.31
CA TYR A 90 -2.90 2.86 -6.58
C TYR A 90 -3.51 4.25 -6.68
N LEU A 91 -4.50 4.39 -7.55
CA LEU A 91 -5.35 5.58 -7.63
C LEU A 91 -6.57 5.40 -6.73
N PHE A 92 -6.93 6.44 -5.97
CA PHE A 92 -8.19 6.50 -5.24
C PHE A 92 -9.02 7.67 -5.77
N VAL A 93 -10.06 7.35 -6.51
CA VAL A 93 -10.78 8.31 -7.35
C VAL A 93 -12.23 8.47 -6.90
N GLY A 94 -12.79 9.63 -7.10
CA GLY A 94 -14.21 9.88 -6.84
C GLY A 94 -14.57 11.35 -6.98
N ALA A 95 -15.87 11.63 -7.09
CA ALA A 95 -16.38 12.99 -7.22
C ALA A 95 -15.96 13.87 -6.03
N PRO A 96 -15.88 15.21 -6.19
CA PRO A 96 -15.70 16.11 -5.06
C PRO A 96 -16.78 15.89 -3.98
N LYS A 97 -16.38 15.95 -2.70
CA LYS A 97 -17.26 15.82 -1.54
C LYS A 97 -17.97 14.46 -1.37
N VAL A 98 -17.52 13.41 -2.05
CA VAL A 98 -18.04 12.03 -1.90
C VAL A 98 -17.55 11.33 -0.62
N GLY A 99 -16.60 11.91 0.10
CA GLY A 99 -16.06 11.33 1.35
C GLY A 99 -14.65 10.73 1.23
N LYS A 100 -13.94 10.95 0.13
CA LYS A 100 -12.58 10.39 -0.09
C LYS A 100 -11.65 10.59 1.09
N SER A 101 -11.46 11.83 1.55
CA SER A 101 -10.52 12.13 2.65
C SER A 101 -10.94 11.54 4.00
N PHE A 102 -12.23 11.27 4.23
CA PHE A 102 -12.69 10.52 5.41
C PHE A 102 -12.29 9.05 5.31
N LEU A 103 -12.50 8.44 4.14
CA LEU A 103 -12.12 7.05 3.91
C LEU A 103 -10.60 6.86 3.97
N MET A 104 -9.85 7.83 3.45
CA MET A 104 -8.38 7.84 3.56
C MET A 104 -7.91 7.94 5.01
N ALA A 105 -8.55 8.80 5.82
CA ALA A 105 -8.24 8.91 7.25
C ALA A 105 -8.58 7.61 8.01
N GLN A 106 -9.70 6.95 7.68
CA GLN A 106 -10.07 5.67 8.25
C GLN A 106 -9.04 4.59 7.91
N LEU A 107 -8.69 4.44 6.63
CA LEU A 107 -7.67 3.50 6.18
C LEU A 107 -6.32 3.75 6.88
N ALA A 108 -5.88 5.01 6.92
CA ALA A 108 -4.64 5.41 7.56
C ALA A 108 -4.60 5.03 9.04
N TYR A 109 -5.70 5.31 9.76
CA TYR A 109 -5.83 4.96 11.17
C TYR A 109 -5.78 3.44 11.38
N HIS A 110 -6.56 2.66 10.62
CA HIS A 110 -6.57 1.21 10.74
C HIS A 110 -5.20 0.58 10.46
N VAL A 111 -4.48 1.06 9.42
CA VAL A 111 -3.12 0.57 9.12
C VAL A 111 -2.14 0.94 10.23
N SER A 112 -2.21 2.15 10.76
CA SER A 112 -1.32 2.59 11.83
C SER A 112 -1.53 1.86 13.17
N MET A 113 -2.75 1.39 13.41
CA MET A 113 -3.15 0.65 14.62
C MET A 113 -3.13 -0.87 14.45
N GLY A 114 -3.07 -1.39 13.22
CA GLY A 114 -3.21 -2.82 12.93
C GLY A 114 -4.64 -3.34 13.16
N LEU A 115 -5.64 -2.47 13.04
CA LEU A 115 -7.05 -2.84 13.20
C LEU A 115 -7.62 -3.37 11.88
N SER A 116 -8.45 -4.42 11.94
CA SER A 116 -9.13 -4.92 10.75
C SER A 116 -9.98 -3.83 10.09
N LEU A 117 -10.00 -3.82 8.76
CA LEU A 117 -10.76 -2.85 7.97
C LEU A 117 -11.80 -3.59 7.14
N TRP A 118 -13.08 -3.37 7.38
CA TRP A 118 -14.20 -4.02 6.67
C TRP A 118 -14.15 -5.55 6.64
N GLY A 119 -13.59 -6.17 7.67
CA GLY A 119 -13.39 -7.61 7.75
C GLY A 119 -12.11 -8.14 7.10
N TYR A 120 -11.32 -7.27 6.48
CA TYR A 120 -9.99 -7.61 5.96
C TYR A 120 -8.93 -7.46 7.05
N GLU A 121 -7.95 -8.37 7.08
CA GLU A 121 -6.79 -8.24 7.96
C GLU A 121 -5.89 -7.10 7.50
N VAL A 122 -5.35 -6.36 8.46
CA VAL A 122 -4.49 -5.21 8.21
C VAL A 122 -3.12 -5.43 8.84
N ARG A 123 -2.08 -5.25 8.07
CA ARG A 123 -0.73 -5.29 8.57
C ARG A 123 -0.34 -3.92 9.14
N GLN A 124 -0.10 -3.89 10.46
CA GLN A 124 0.32 -2.67 11.15
C GLN A 124 1.64 -2.12 10.60
N GLY A 125 1.76 -0.80 10.56
CA GLY A 125 2.98 -0.09 10.26
C GLY A 125 2.78 1.42 10.21
N THR A 126 3.87 2.14 10.00
CA THR A 126 3.85 3.60 9.91
C THR A 126 3.14 4.06 8.63
N VAL A 127 2.32 5.09 8.76
CA VAL A 127 1.55 5.73 7.70
C VAL A 127 1.90 7.19 7.57
N LEU A 128 2.20 7.64 6.36
CA LEU A 128 2.31 9.05 6.00
C LEU A 128 1.08 9.50 5.21
N TYR A 129 0.38 10.54 5.70
CA TYR A 129 -0.74 11.13 4.99
C TYR A 129 -0.42 12.59 4.59
N LEU A 130 -0.15 12.81 3.30
CA LEU A 130 0.00 14.14 2.72
C LEU A 130 -1.41 14.73 2.46
N ALA A 131 -1.93 15.47 3.41
CA ALA A 131 -3.25 16.11 3.36
C ALA A 131 -3.15 17.52 2.78
N LEU A 132 -2.79 17.63 1.50
CA LEU A 132 -2.34 18.87 0.83
C LEU A 132 -3.46 19.88 0.53
N GLU A 133 -4.73 19.50 0.73
CA GLU A 133 -5.89 20.39 0.62
C GLU A 133 -6.46 20.78 1.99
N ASP A 134 -5.81 20.35 3.07
CA ASP A 134 -6.28 20.53 4.43
C ASP A 134 -5.39 21.48 5.25
N ASN A 135 -5.81 21.74 6.49
CA ASN A 135 -4.98 22.38 7.51
C ASN A 135 -5.09 21.59 8.82
N HIS A 136 -4.17 21.84 9.76
CA HIS A 136 -4.09 21.09 11.01
C HIS A 136 -5.40 21.13 11.81
N ARG A 137 -6.10 22.27 11.85
CA ARG A 137 -7.36 22.41 12.59
C ARG A 137 -8.45 21.50 12.00
N ARG A 138 -8.65 21.53 10.68
CA ARG A 138 -9.66 20.67 10.02
C ARG A 138 -9.33 19.19 10.15
N LEU A 139 -8.03 18.83 10.07
CA LEU A 139 -7.55 17.46 10.31
C LEU A 139 -7.90 17.04 11.74
N GLN A 140 -7.55 17.84 12.74
CA GLN A 140 -7.82 17.56 14.13
C GLN A 140 -9.34 17.38 14.38
N GLU A 141 -10.18 18.32 13.92
CA GLU A 141 -11.63 18.23 14.05
C GLU A 141 -12.19 16.95 13.38
N ARG A 142 -11.66 16.55 12.21
CA ARG A 142 -12.05 15.33 11.52
C ARG A 142 -11.66 14.09 12.32
N LEU A 143 -10.42 14.00 12.77
CA LEU A 143 -9.91 12.87 13.53
C LEU A 143 -10.68 12.69 14.84
N TYR A 144 -10.94 13.77 15.59
CA TYR A 144 -11.75 13.71 16.80
C TYR A 144 -13.17 13.20 16.54
N ARG A 145 -13.79 13.60 15.42
CA ARG A 145 -15.13 13.09 15.06
C ARG A 145 -15.13 11.62 14.69
N MET A 146 -14.04 11.12 14.10
CA MET A 146 -13.95 9.75 13.62
C MET A 146 -13.50 8.79 14.72
N PHE A 147 -12.52 9.16 15.52
CA PHE A 147 -11.80 8.28 16.42
C PHE A 147 -11.83 8.72 17.89
N GLY A 148 -12.47 9.84 18.21
CA GLY A 148 -12.52 10.38 19.57
C GLY A 148 -11.15 10.83 20.04
N VAL A 149 -10.76 10.35 21.23
CA VAL A 149 -9.47 10.69 21.87
C VAL A 149 -8.39 9.65 21.62
N GLU A 150 -8.70 8.57 20.92
CA GLU A 150 -7.74 7.53 20.60
C GLU A 150 -6.72 8.04 19.57
N SER A 151 -5.44 7.87 19.87
CA SER A 151 -4.34 8.35 19.04
C SER A 151 -3.29 7.27 18.83
N THR A 152 -2.46 7.45 17.82
CA THR A 152 -1.35 6.54 17.48
C THR A 152 -0.11 7.34 17.13
N GLY A 153 1.07 6.85 17.52
CA GLY A 153 2.36 7.40 17.14
C GLY A 153 2.80 7.02 15.71
N ASN A 154 2.07 6.11 15.05
CA ASN A 154 2.45 5.57 13.75
C ASN A 154 1.70 6.23 12.56
N LEU A 155 0.96 7.32 12.80
CA LEU A 155 0.24 8.06 11.77
C LEU A 155 0.72 9.51 11.72
N PHE A 156 1.36 9.87 10.63
CA PHE A 156 1.96 11.17 10.40
C PHE A 156 1.19 11.94 9.34
N PHE A 157 1.01 13.24 9.56
CA PHE A 157 0.33 14.14 8.62
C PHE A 157 1.26 15.24 8.15
N ALA A 158 1.23 15.52 6.83
CA ALA A 158 1.85 16.72 6.26
C ALA A 158 0.80 17.50 5.46
N ILE A 159 0.69 18.81 5.71
CA ILE A 159 -0.22 19.73 4.99
C ILE A 159 0.47 20.46 3.84
N GLY A 160 1.73 20.20 3.60
CA GLY A 160 2.53 20.73 2.51
C GLY A 160 3.61 19.74 2.11
N ALA A 161 3.91 19.71 0.81
CA ALA A 161 4.98 18.91 0.22
C ALA A 161 5.51 19.62 -1.02
N LYS A 162 6.71 19.24 -1.44
CA LYS A 162 7.26 19.66 -2.73
C LYS A 162 6.50 19.00 -3.88
N GLN A 163 6.69 19.50 -5.10
CA GLN A 163 6.13 18.90 -6.31
C GLN A 163 7.03 17.78 -6.84
N LEU A 164 6.48 16.91 -7.66
CA LEU A 164 7.23 15.93 -8.45
C LEU A 164 8.26 16.67 -9.32
N GLY A 165 9.49 16.15 -9.37
CA GLY A 165 10.60 16.86 -10.04
C GLY A 165 11.16 18.05 -9.25
N GLY A 166 10.44 18.56 -8.25
CA GLY A 166 10.87 19.64 -7.35
C GLY A 166 11.38 19.15 -5.99
N GLY A 167 11.54 17.84 -5.78
CA GLY A 167 12.09 17.25 -4.58
C GLY A 167 11.09 16.50 -3.70
N LEU A 168 9.91 16.15 -4.20
CA LEU A 168 8.95 15.29 -3.48
C LEU A 168 9.54 13.90 -3.23
N GLU A 169 10.19 13.32 -4.24
CA GLU A 169 10.78 11.99 -4.13
C GLU A 169 11.81 11.92 -3.02
N GLU A 170 12.63 12.95 -2.85
CA GLU A 170 13.62 13.06 -1.77
C GLU A 170 12.96 13.19 -0.41
N GLN A 171 11.84 13.94 -0.31
CA GLN A 171 11.06 14.03 0.93
C GLN A 171 10.47 12.67 1.32
N LEU A 172 9.88 11.95 0.37
CA LEU A 172 9.31 10.62 0.60
C LEU A 172 10.40 9.60 0.98
N LYS A 173 11.54 9.59 0.28
CA LYS A 173 12.70 8.74 0.62
C LYS A 173 13.25 9.06 2.00
N GLY A 174 13.31 10.34 2.37
CA GLY A 174 13.72 10.78 3.72
C GLY A 174 12.82 10.19 4.78
N PHE A 175 11.50 10.34 4.62
CA PHE A 175 10.51 9.80 5.54
C PHE A 175 10.62 8.28 5.70
N VAL A 176 10.66 7.51 4.60
CA VAL A 176 10.78 6.04 4.65
C VAL A 176 12.08 5.58 5.30
N ARG A 177 13.18 6.33 5.13
CA ARG A 177 14.46 6.04 5.78
C ARG A 177 14.41 6.27 7.30
N GLU A 178 13.68 7.28 7.75
CA GLU A 178 13.46 7.57 9.18
C GLU A 178 12.46 6.59 9.81
N HIS A 179 11.49 6.10 9.02
CA HIS A 179 10.42 5.19 9.44
C HIS A 179 10.47 3.92 8.59
N THR A 180 11.35 3.00 8.93
CA THR A 180 11.64 1.78 8.13
C THR A 180 10.48 0.77 8.08
N ASP A 181 9.50 0.93 8.99
CA ASP A 181 8.26 0.15 9.04
C ASP A 181 7.10 0.80 8.25
N THR A 182 7.38 1.83 7.44
CA THR A 182 6.36 2.49 6.60
C THR A 182 5.68 1.48 5.69
N ARG A 183 4.33 1.44 5.75
CA ARG A 183 3.50 0.55 4.94
C ARG A 183 2.66 1.28 3.92
N LEU A 184 2.17 2.47 4.29
CA LEU A 184 1.23 3.22 3.48
C LEU A 184 1.63 4.70 3.42
N ILE A 185 1.61 5.24 2.21
CA ILE A 185 1.71 6.67 1.97
C ILE A 185 0.46 7.10 1.19
N ILE A 186 -0.26 8.08 1.71
CA ILE A 186 -1.45 8.64 1.07
C ILE A 186 -1.12 10.05 0.57
N ILE A 187 -1.42 10.35 -0.69
CA ILE A 187 -1.28 11.67 -1.29
C ILE A 187 -2.67 12.21 -1.64
N ASP A 188 -3.15 13.17 -0.88
CA ASP A 188 -4.46 13.83 -1.07
C ASP A 188 -4.27 15.33 -1.35
N THR A 189 -4.16 15.75 -2.62
CA THR A 189 -4.47 15.06 -3.86
C THR A 189 -3.32 15.13 -4.88
N LEU A 190 -3.42 14.27 -5.93
CA LEU A 190 -2.49 14.27 -7.07
C LEU A 190 -2.26 15.67 -7.64
N GLN A 191 -3.31 16.49 -7.75
CA GLN A 191 -3.25 17.84 -8.31
C GLN A 191 -2.25 18.75 -7.60
N LYS A 192 -2.01 18.55 -6.31
CA LYS A 192 -1.12 19.40 -5.49
C LYS A 192 0.35 19.08 -5.67
N ILE A 193 0.69 17.88 -6.12
CA ILE A 193 2.08 17.45 -6.32
C ILE A 193 2.55 17.55 -7.77
N ARG A 194 1.65 17.88 -8.72
CA ARG A 194 2.01 18.10 -10.12
C ARG A 194 2.85 19.36 -10.30
N GLU A 195 3.79 19.31 -11.21
CA GLU A 195 4.61 20.48 -11.59
C GLU A 195 3.75 21.61 -12.13
N ALA A 196 4.04 22.84 -11.72
CA ALA A 196 3.38 24.02 -12.23
C ALA A 196 3.93 24.33 -13.64
N GLY A 197 3.06 24.31 -14.67
CA GLY A 197 3.45 24.76 -16.02
C GLY A 197 3.64 23.68 -17.08
N ALA A 198 3.69 22.41 -16.73
CA ALA A 198 3.59 21.34 -17.73
C ALA A 198 2.22 21.38 -18.42
N GLU A 199 2.15 21.05 -19.73
CA GLU A 199 0.87 20.89 -20.44
C GLU A 199 -0.04 19.99 -19.61
N LYS A 200 -1.05 20.62 -18.98
CA LYS A 200 -1.71 20.10 -17.76
C LYS A 200 -2.41 18.76 -17.91
N TYR A 201 -2.61 18.27 -19.13
CA TYR A 201 -3.46 17.10 -19.40
C TYR A 201 -3.02 16.33 -20.66
N SER A 202 -1.71 16.11 -20.84
CA SER A 202 -1.27 15.18 -21.88
C SER A 202 -1.17 13.75 -21.31
N TYR A 203 -1.46 12.76 -22.15
CA TYR A 203 -1.29 11.35 -21.79
C TYR A 203 0.12 11.04 -21.29
N ALA A 204 1.13 11.57 -21.98
CA ALA A 204 2.53 11.36 -21.62
C ALA A 204 2.87 11.90 -20.23
N ASN A 205 2.38 13.11 -19.87
CA ASN A 205 2.61 13.68 -18.54
C ASN A 205 1.90 12.90 -17.43
N ASP A 206 0.65 12.51 -17.66
CA ASP A 206 -0.11 11.69 -16.70
C ASP A 206 0.58 10.34 -16.44
N TYR A 207 1.03 9.69 -17.52
CA TYR A 207 1.76 8.44 -17.45
C TYR A 207 3.10 8.58 -16.71
N GLU A 208 3.87 9.63 -17.01
CA GLU A 208 5.15 9.91 -16.37
C GLU A 208 5.02 10.17 -14.86
N VAL A 209 4.02 10.95 -14.46
CA VAL A 209 3.74 11.26 -13.05
C VAL A 209 3.54 9.97 -12.24
N ILE A 210 2.68 9.07 -12.72
CA ILE A 210 2.42 7.81 -12.01
C ILE A 210 3.63 6.86 -12.10
N THR A 211 4.35 6.85 -13.23
CA THR A 211 5.57 6.03 -13.38
C THR A 211 6.65 6.43 -12.37
N LYS A 212 6.87 7.73 -12.13
CA LYS A 212 7.81 8.20 -11.09
C LYS A 212 7.39 7.73 -9.69
N LEU A 213 6.11 7.89 -9.35
CA LEU A 213 5.56 7.45 -8.08
C LEU A 213 5.65 5.92 -7.92
N LYS A 214 5.35 5.17 -8.97
CA LYS A 214 5.45 3.72 -8.99
C LYS A 214 6.89 3.24 -8.77
N ARG A 215 7.85 3.85 -9.47
CA ARG A 215 9.27 3.54 -9.24
C ARG A 215 9.68 3.75 -7.79
N PHE A 216 9.22 4.83 -7.16
CA PHE A 216 9.46 5.07 -5.74
C PHE A 216 8.82 3.97 -4.87
N ALA A 217 7.54 3.64 -5.09
CA ALA A 217 6.83 2.61 -4.33
C ALA A 217 7.48 1.23 -4.47
N ASP A 218 7.89 0.85 -5.68
CA ASP A 218 8.55 -0.42 -5.98
C ASP A 218 9.90 -0.55 -5.27
N ILE A 219 10.73 0.51 -5.29
CA ILE A 219 12.04 0.52 -4.64
C ILE A 219 11.89 0.50 -3.10
N SER A 220 10.92 1.23 -2.58
CA SER A 220 10.71 1.39 -1.13
C SER A 220 9.88 0.26 -0.52
N GLY A 221 9.21 -0.56 -1.32
CA GLY A 221 8.33 -1.64 -0.86
C GLY A 221 7.08 -1.16 -0.13
N VAL A 222 6.63 0.09 -0.37
CA VAL A 222 5.47 0.70 0.28
C VAL A 222 4.23 0.69 -0.62
N CYS A 223 3.05 0.77 -0.03
CA CYS A 223 1.83 1.09 -0.73
C CYS A 223 1.70 2.60 -0.86
N LEU A 224 1.57 3.11 -2.07
CA LEU A 224 1.32 4.50 -2.37
C LEU A 224 -0.11 4.67 -2.90
N LEU A 225 -0.95 5.39 -2.19
CA LEU A 225 -2.35 5.62 -2.55
C LEU A 225 -2.56 7.10 -2.92
N VAL A 226 -2.86 7.35 -4.18
CA VAL A 226 -2.95 8.70 -4.75
C VAL A 226 -4.39 9.09 -4.98
N VAL A 227 -4.88 10.07 -4.23
CA VAL A 227 -6.24 10.56 -4.34
C VAL A 227 -6.40 11.49 -5.54
N HIS A 228 -7.44 11.24 -6.34
CA HIS A 228 -7.74 12.03 -7.53
C HIS A 228 -9.25 12.24 -7.72
N HIS A 229 -9.62 13.06 -8.69
CA HIS A 229 -11.03 13.40 -8.97
C HIS A 229 -11.54 12.69 -10.22
N THR A 230 -12.87 12.46 -10.27
CA THR A 230 -13.56 12.06 -11.50
C THR A 230 -13.90 13.27 -12.36
N ARG A 231 -14.02 13.04 -13.67
CA ARG A 231 -14.68 13.96 -14.62
C ARG A 231 -16.17 14.03 -14.32
N LYS A 232 -16.81 15.13 -14.74
CA LYS A 232 -18.27 15.28 -14.63
C LYS A 232 -19.06 14.47 -15.67
N GLN A 233 -18.42 14.07 -16.77
CA GLN A 233 -19.04 13.27 -17.82
C GLN A 233 -19.25 11.83 -17.35
N GLN A 234 -20.43 11.30 -17.63
CA GLN A 234 -20.71 9.88 -17.49
C GLN A 234 -20.03 9.13 -18.65
N ALA A 235 -19.46 8.00 -18.35
CA ALA A 235 -18.86 7.07 -19.29
C ALA A 235 -19.49 5.69 -19.12
N ASP A 236 -19.48 4.88 -20.17
CA ASP A 236 -20.00 3.51 -20.11
C ASP A 236 -19.16 2.64 -19.18
N ASP A 237 -17.84 2.81 -19.22
CA ASP A 237 -16.95 2.28 -18.19
C ASP A 237 -16.77 3.30 -17.05
N LYS A 238 -17.00 2.83 -15.82
CA LYS A 238 -16.85 3.65 -14.62
C LYS A 238 -15.44 4.21 -14.45
N PHE A 239 -14.41 3.47 -14.86
CA PHE A 239 -13.02 3.89 -14.74
C PHE A 239 -12.60 4.94 -15.78
N ASP A 240 -13.32 5.03 -16.92
CA ASP A 240 -13.16 6.12 -17.88
C ASP A 240 -13.56 7.50 -17.31
N MET A 241 -14.26 7.53 -16.20
CA MET A 241 -14.57 8.78 -15.47
C MET A 241 -13.37 9.36 -14.72
N ILE A 242 -12.24 8.67 -14.65
CA ILE A 242 -11.03 9.21 -13.99
C ILE A 242 -10.60 10.49 -14.72
N SER A 243 -10.46 11.57 -13.96
CA SER A 243 -10.05 12.86 -14.50
C SER A 243 -8.60 12.78 -14.99
N GLY A 244 -8.31 13.38 -16.14
CA GLY A 244 -7.01 13.24 -16.80
C GLY A 244 -7.12 12.35 -18.03
N THR A 245 -6.08 11.63 -18.35
CA THR A 245 -6.03 10.69 -19.46
C THR A 245 -5.99 9.24 -18.96
N ASN A 246 -6.23 8.28 -19.85
CA ASN A 246 -6.04 6.86 -19.55
C ASN A 246 -4.59 6.53 -19.14
N GLY A 247 -3.65 7.47 -19.30
CA GLY A 247 -2.26 7.35 -18.84
C GLY A 247 -2.13 7.18 -17.33
N LEU A 248 -3.01 7.80 -16.53
CA LEU A 248 -2.99 7.62 -15.08
C LEU A 248 -3.30 6.16 -14.69
N LEU A 249 -4.38 5.62 -15.25
CA LEU A 249 -4.81 4.24 -14.96
C LEU A 249 -3.82 3.21 -15.52
N GLY A 250 -3.32 3.44 -16.75
CA GLY A 250 -2.40 2.52 -17.42
C GLY A 250 -1.05 2.37 -16.74
N ALA A 251 -0.60 3.37 -15.97
CA ALA A 251 0.67 3.33 -15.24
C ALA A 251 0.53 2.82 -13.78
N ALA A 252 -0.67 2.89 -13.18
CA ALA A 252 -0.93 2.47 -11.82
C ALA A 252 -1.02 0.93 -11.68
N ASP A 253 -0.76 0.40 -10.50
CA ASP A 253 -0.96 -1.03 -10.19
C ASP A 253 -2.44 -1.36 -10.00
N GLY A 254 -3.28 -0.37 -9.72
CA GLY A 254 -4.72 -0.51 -9.60
C GLY A 254 -5.42 0.81 -9.30
N ALA A 255 -6.74 0.78 -9.26
CA ALA A 255 -7.55 1.95 -8.93
C ALA A 255 -8.79 1.58 -8.12
N PHE A 256 -9.20 2.50 -7.26
CA PHE A 256 -10.43 2.45 -6.47
C PHE A 256 -11.31 3.63 -6.87
N LEU A 257 -12.55 3.35 -7.20
CA LEU A 257 -13.54 4.36 -7.55
C LEU A 257 -14.63 4.45 -6.48
N LEU A 258 -14.67 5.55 -5.76
CA LEU A 258 -15.70 5.85 -4.76
C LEU A 258 -16.85 6.61 -5.42
N GLN A 259 -18.03 6.00 -5.43
CA GLN A 259 -19.26 6.60 -5.97
C GLN A 259 -20.34 6.67 -4.90
N LYS A 260 -21.11 7.76 -4.93
CA LYS A 260 -22.32 7.88 -4.09
C LYS A 260 -23.49 7.24 -4.84
N GLU A 261 -24.16 6.29 -4.20
CA GLU A 261 -25.41 5.77 -4.72
C GLU A 261 -26.54 6.78 -4.49
N ARG A 262 -27.46 6.89 -5.46
CA ARG A 262 -28.66 7.75 -5.35
C ARG A 262 -29.77 7.05 -4.54
N ARG A 263 -29.41 6.41 -3.41
CA ARG A 263 -30.37 5.80 -2.48
C ARG A 263 -30.61 6.72 -1.30
N ALA A 264 -31.76 6.56 -0.64
CA ALA A 264 -32.17 7.39 0.48
C ALA A 264 -31.24 7.29 1.72
N ASP A 265 -30.46 6.24 1.79
CA ASP A 265 -29.57 5.88 2.91
C ASP A 265 -28.15 6.44 2.83
N ASN A 266 -27.87 7.31 1.87
CA ASN A 266 -26.51 7.85 1.64
C ASN A 266 -25.41 6.79 1.42
N ALA A 267 -25.77 5.60 0.94
CA ALA A 267 -24.80 4.56 0.62
C ALA A 267 -23.78 5.01 -0.43
N ALA A 268 -22.58 4.50 -0.31
CA ALA A 268 -21.54 4.68 -1.31
C ALA A 268 -20.99 3.31 -1.72
N THR A 269 -20.62 3.17 -2.97
CA THR A 269 -19.93 1.97 -3.50
C THR A 269 -18.47 2.29 -3.70
N LEU A 270 -17.63 1.31 -3.43
CA LEU A 270 -16.22 1.30 -3.78
C LEU A 270 -16.00 0.19 -4.81
N ASP A 271 -15.75 0.59 -6.04
CA ASP A 271 -15.35 -0.32 -7.11
C ASP A 271 -13.82 -0.34 -7.20
N SER A 272 -13.22 -1.51 -7.32
CA SER A 272 -11.78 -1.66 -7.48
C SER A 272 -11.41 -2.25 -8.83
N TYR A 273 -10.32 -1.76 -9.39
CA TYR A 273 -9.64 -2.31 -10.54
C TYR A 273 -8.21 -2.63 -10.12
N ASP A 274 -7.88 -3.91 -10.05
CA ASP A 274 -6.52 -4.38 -9.80
C ASP A 274 -6.06 -5.22 -11.00
N TYR A 275 -4.91 -4.89 -11.54
CA TYR A 275 -4.32 -5.61 -12.67
C TYR A 275 -4.04 -7.09 -12.35
N ARG A 276 -3.96 -7.44 -11.05
CA ARG A 276 -3.67 -8.80 -10.57
C ARG A 276 -4.92 -9.62 -10.26
N TYR A 277 -6.06 -8.98 -9.99
CA TYR A 277 -7.31 -9.65 -9.61
C TYR A 277 -8.49 -8.90 -10.22
N CYS A 278 -9.16 -9.53 -11.18
CA CYS A 278 -10.37 -8.97 -11.78
C CYS A 278 -11.47 -8.76 -10.71
N TYR A 279 -11.86 -7.51 -10.51
CA TYR A 279 -13.08 -7.05 -9.83
C TYR A 279 -13.35 -7.53 -8.41
N ILE A 280 -13.02 -6.71 -7.42
CA ILE A 280 -13.57 -6.80 -6.09
C ILE A 280 -14.68 -5.74 -5.95
N TYR A 281 -15.92 -6.16 -5.74
CA TYR A 281 -17.01 -5.28 -5.37
C TYR A 281 -17.08 -5.17 -3.84
N ALA A 282 -16.73 -4.02 -3.28
CA ALA A 282 -16.96 -3.72 -1.87
C ALA A 282 -18.10 -2.72 -1.75
N CYS A 283 -19.21 -3.13 -1.16
CA CYS A 283 -20.30 -2.23 -0.79
C CYS A 283 -20.02 -1.65 0.60
N LEU A 284 -19.77 -0.35 0.69
CA LEU A 284 -19.47 0.35 1.93
C LEU A 284 -20.72 1.12 2.37
N LEU A 285 -21.31 0.69 3.46
CA LEU A 285 -22.27 1.49 4.20
C LEU A 285 -21.50 2.51 5.06
N TYR A 286 -21.38 3.73 4.57
CA TYR A 286 -20.80 4.82 5.32
C TYR A 286 -21.90 5.58 6.03
N THR A 287 -22.11 5.30 7.30
CA THR A 287 -22.97 6.11 8.18
C THR A 287 -22.13 7.22 8.81
N SER A 288 -21.89 8.30 8.07
CA SER A 288 -21.50 9.55 8.72
C SER A 288 -22.74 10.12 9.39
N PRO A 289 -22.77 10.34 10.72
CA PRO A 289 -23.89 11.02 11.35
C PRO A 289 -24.01 12.40 10.74
N SER A 290 -25.17 12.67 10.13
CA SER A 290 -25.51 13.98 9.61
C SER A 290 -25.49 15.00 10.76
N PRO A 291 -25.01 16.25 10.54
CA PRO A 291 -25.12 17.29 11.55
C PRO A 291 -26.55 17.55 12.06
N ARG A 292 -27.57 17.00 11.37
CA ARG A 292 -29.00 17.11 11.72
C ARG A 292 -29.49 16.03 12.68
N ASP A 293 -28.71 14.98 12.94
CA ASP A 293 -29.11 13.89 13.84
C ASP A 293 -28.67 14.13 15.29
N ARG A 294 -28.30 15.39 15.62
CA ARG A 294 -28.00 15.85 16.98
C ARG A 294 -28.93 16.99 17.38
N SER A 295 -30.18 16.69 17.45
CA SER A 295 -31.15 17.55 18.16
C SER A 295 -31.96 16.74 19.15
#